data_50b51bca375c5b02824301d6122ca4e2
#
_entry.id   50b51bca375c5b02824301d6122ca4e2
#
_cell.length_a   1.000
_cell.length_b   1.000
_cell.length_c   1.000
_cell.angle_alpha   90.00
_cell.angle_beta   90.00
_cell.angle_gamma   90.00
#
_symmetry.space_group_name_H-M   'P 1'
#
loop_
_entity.id
_entity.type
_entity.pdbx_description
1 polymer ?
#
loop_
_entity_poly.entity_id
_entity_poly.type
_entity_poly.pdbx_seq_one_letter_code
_entity_poly.pdbx_strand_id
1 'polypeptide(L)'
;AHITNCMALISSANEEYDRASELYEECISIYESLCNDGHDNRADLAEAYCSLGETHCNLEAAEPARECFEKSLKLYREINACPVPLHIDKMAVVLKKLGIVLYVCEEYDTATTLYLEAYELLNTIYRKTGECGEELGSVALCLSEAFADTGKSRKARKYYDIALKFGAIEEDDEEDYNDDEDEENEIVFEESNEEEEDMEEDDEDGECEESNETDEARTIEDIRIAKKNAHRFKTASDYL
;
A
#
# COMPACT_ATOMS: atom_id res chain seq x y z
N ALA A 1 -3.51 -29.36 -0.54
CA ALA A 1 -3.42 -27.89 -0.61
C ALA A 1 -3.82 -27.24 0.71
N HIS A 2 -5.08 -27.32 1.21
CA HIS A 2 -5.48 -26.62 2.44
C HIS A 2 -4.64 -26.98 3.67
N ILE A 3 -4.37 -28.25 3.90
CA ILE A 3 -3.54 -28.68 5.05
C ILE A 3 -2.12 -28.13 4.90
N THR A 4 -1.54 -28.21 3.71
CA THR A 4 -0.20 -27.69 3.43
C THR A 4 -0.14 -26.19 3.65
N ASN A 5 -1.17 -25.44 3.22
CA ASN A 5 -1.30 -24.00 3.46
C ASN A 5 -1.36 -23.66 4.97
N CYS A 6 -2.17 -24.40 5.73
CA CYS A 6 -2.22 -24.21 7.19
C CYS A 6 -0.87 -24.51 7.86
N MET A 7 -0.15 -25.53 7.40
CA MET A 7 1.20 -25.84 7.91
C MET A 7 2.20 -24.73 7.57
N ALA A 8 2.12 -24.17 6.35
CA ALA A 8 2.96 -23.06 5.94
C ALA A 8 2.70 -21.80 6.80
N LEU A 9 1.42 -21.48 7.05
CA LEU A 9 1.04 -20.36 7.94
C LEU A 9 1.58 -20.55 9.36
N ILE A 10 1.49 -21.76 9.90
CA ILE A 10 2.03 -22.07 11.24
C ILE A 10 3.56 -21.92 11.26
N SER A 11 4.26 -22.41 10.22
CA SER A 11 5.72 -22.26 10.13
C SER A 11 6.11 -20.79 9.98
N SER A 12 5.37 -19.99 9.21
CA SER A 12 5.59 -18.55 9.10
C SER A 12 5.38 -17.85 10.44
N ALA A 13 4.30 -18.17 11.16
CA ALA A 13 4.02 -17.61 12.48
C ALA A 13 5.08 -17.99 13.55
N ASN A 14 5.78 -19.10 13.35
CA ASN A 14 6.91 -19.52 14.18
C ASN A 14 8.26 -18.98 13.68
N GLU A 15 8.26 -18.08 12.69
CA GLU A 15 9.48 -17.51 12.05
C GLU A 15 10.36 -18.58 11.36
N GLU A 16 9.80 -19.78 11.07
CA GLU A 16 10.46 -20.84 10.31
C GLU A 16 10.32 -20.58 8.81
N TYR A 17 10.85 -19.44 8.31
CA TYR A 17 10.57 -18.93 6.96
C TYR A 17 11.06 -19.84 5.83
N ASP A 18 12.20 -20.50 5.97
CA ASP A 18 12.68 -21.48 4.98
C ASP A 18 11.68 -22.62 4.81
N ARG A 19 11.17 -23.14 5.93
CA ARG A 19 10.17 -24.20 5.91
C ARG A 19 8.80 -23.73 5.40
N ALA A 20 8.41 -22.51 5.77
CA ALA A 20 7.19 -21.89 5.25
C ALA A 20 7.25 -21.76 3.73
N SER A 21 8.39 -21.30 3.18
CA SER A 21 8.62 -21.19 1.74
C SER A 21 8.45 -22.53 1.02
N GLU A 22 9.10 -23.59 1.49
CA GLU A 22 8.95 -24.95 0.92
C GLU A 22 7.50 -25.42 0.92
N LEU A 23 6.77 -25.19 2.01
CA LEU A 23 5.37 -25.59 2.14
C LEU A 23 4.45 -24.76 1.23
N TYR A 24 4.69 -23.46 1.06
CA TYR A 24 3.92 -22.64 0.12
C TYR A 24 4.19 -23.04 -1.33
N GLU A 25 5.44 -23.38 -1.70
CA GLU A 25 5.76 -23.89 -3.04
C GLU A 25 5.04 -25.21 -3.33
N GLU A 26 5.01 -26.13 -2.36
CA GLU A 26 4.22 -27.37 -2.49
C GLU A 26 2.72 -27.06 -2.65
N CYS A 27 2.19 -26.14 -1.85
CA CYS A 27 0.80 -25.72 -1.91
C CYS A 27 0.45 -25.12 -3.28
N ILE A 28 1.29 -24.26 -3.81
CA ILE A 28 1.16 -23.63 -5.14
C ILE A 28 1.13 -24.70 -6.23
N SER A 29 2.07 -25.65 -6.20
CA SER A 29 2.12 -26.75 -7.17
C SER A 29 0.80 -27.55 -7.19
N ILE A 30 0.19 -27.80 -6.03
CA ILE A 30 -1.09 -28.50 -5.94
C ILE A 30 -2.22 -27.63 -6.52
N TYR A 31 -2.29 -26.34 -6.20
CA TYR A 31 -3.31 -25.44 -6.73
C TYR A 31 -3.18 -25.24 -8.24
N GLU A 32 -1.96 -25.14 -8.77
CA GLU A 32 -1.72 -25.07 -10.23
C GLU A 32 -2.23 -26.34 -10.93
N SER A 33 -1.97 -27.52 -10.36
CA SER A 33 -2.50 -28.78 -10.90
C SER A 33 -4.02 -28.78 -10.90
N LEU A 34 -4.67 -28.35 -9.81
CA LEU A 34 -6.12 -28.28 -9.72
C LEU A 34 -6.71 -27.29 -10.75
N CYS A 35 -6.09 -26.15 -10.95
CA CYS A 35 -6.51 -25.17 -11.97
C CYS A 35 -6.40 -25.76 -13.39
N ASN A 36 -5.31 -26.50 -13.67
CA ASN A 36 -5.12 -27.18 -14.95
C ASN A 36 -6.15 -28.29 -15.20
N ASP A 37 -6.61 -28.95 -14.14
CA ASP A 37 -7.67 -29.96 -14.18
C ASP A 37 -9.09 -29.36 -14.31
N GLY A 38 -9.18 -28.02 -14.41
CA GLY A 38 -10.44 -27.30 -14.62
C GLY A 38 -11.19 -26.92 -13.34
N HIS A 39 -10.56 -27.05 -12.19
CA HIS A 39 -11.10 -26.53 -10.93
C HIS A 39 -10.76 -25.05 -10.77
N ASP A 40 -11.73 -24.23 -10.40
CA ASP A 40 -11.48 -22.79 -10.19
C ASP A 40 -10.90 -22.52 -8.80
N ASN A 41 -9.61 -22.73 -8.64
CA ASN A 41 -8.83 -22.45 -7.43
C ASN A 41 -7.88 -21.24 -7.60
N ARG A 42 -8.18 -20.35 -8.56
CA ARG A 42 -7.33 -19.20 -8.86
C ARG A 42 -7.20 -18.24 -7.68
N ALA A 43 -8.24 -18.06 -6.88
CA ALA A 43 -8.20 -17.21 -5.69
C ALA A 43 -7.28 -17.79 -4.61
N ASP A 44 -7.38 -19.10 -4.34
CA ASP A 44 -6.50 -19.78 -3.39
C ASP A 44 -5.05 -19.79 -3.88
N LEU A 45 -4.84 -19.94 -5.19
CA LEU A 45 -3.52 -19.87 -5.81
C LEU A 45 -2.92 -18.46 -5.68
N ALA A 46 -3.71 -17.41 -5.91
CA ALA A 46 -3.27 -16.04 -5.76
C ALA A 46 -2.89 -15.73 -4.30
N GLU A 47 -3.67 -16.23 -3.34
CA GLU A 47 -3.38 -16.08 -1.92
C GLU A 47 -2.11 -16.83 -1.51
N ALA A 48 -1.88 -18.04 -2.02
CA ALA A 48 -0.66 -18.80 -1.77
C ALA A 48 0.58 -18.09 -2.33
N TYR A 49 0.50 -17.51 -3.53
CA TYR A 49 1.59 -16.67 -4.06
C TYR A 49 1.82 -15.40 -3.22
N CYS A 50 0.76 -14.76 -2.72
CA CYS A 50 0.89 -13.60 -1.84
C CYS A 50 1.65 -13.98 -0.55
N SER A 51 1.25 -15.07 0.11
CA SER A 51 1.88 -15.55 1.34
C SER A 51 3.34 -16.01 1.13
N LEU A 52 3.64 -16.60 -0.02
CA LEU A 52 5.04 -16.91 -0.39
C LEU A 52 5.86 -15.63 -0.59
N GLY A 53 5.28 -14.60 -1.22
CA GLY A 53 5.90 -13.29 -1.37
C GLY A 53 6.25 -12.66 -0.02
N GLU A 54 5.32 -12.70 0.95
CA GLU A 54 5.57 -12.25 2.33
C GLU A 54 6.71 -13.03 3.00
N THR A 55 6.71 -14.35 2.81
CA THR A 55 7.78 -15.21 3.34
C THR A 55 9.14 -14.81 2.77
N HIS A 56 9.20 -14.50 1.47
CA HIS A 56 10.43 -14.01 0.83
C HIS A 56 10.84 -12.62 1.30
N CYS A 57 9.89 -11.74 1.64
CA CYS A 57 10.22 -10.46 2.28
C CYS A 57 10.88 -10.67 3.65
N ASN A 58 10.35 -11.59 4.46
CA ASN A 58 10.95 -11.94 5.75
C ASN A 58 12.35 -12.59 5.62
N LEU A 59 12.64 -13.21 4.48
CA LEU A 59 13.95 -13.74 4.11
C LEU A 59 14.84 -12.68 3.42
N GLU A 60 14.42 -11.42 3.37
CA GLU A 60 15.12 -10.31 2.68
C GLU A 60 15.39 -10.59 1.18
N ALA A 61 14.58 -11.44 0.57
CA ALA A 61 14.70 -11.87 -0.82
C ALA A 61 13.76 -11.06 -1.73
N ALA A 62 14.13 -9.82 -2.05
CA ALA A 62 13.26 -8.87 -2.75
C ALA A 62 12.80 -9.35 -4.14
N GLU A 63 13.71 -9.90 -4.98
CA GLU A 63 13.34 -10.37 -6.32
C GLU A 63 12.35 -11.55 -6.29
N PRO A 64 12.56 -12.64 -5.49
CA PRO A 64 11.56 -13.68 -5.33
C PRO A 64 10.22 -13.17 -4.80
N ALA A 65 10.24 -12.23 -3.84
CA ALA A 65 9.03 -11.61 -3.32
C ALA A 65 8.25 -10.87 -4.42
N ARG A 66 8.95 -10.06 -5.22
CA ARG A 66 8.38 -9.35 -6.37
C ARG A 66 7.71 -10.30 -7.35
N GLU A 67 8.41 -11.36 -7.78
CA GLU A 67 7.83 -12.36 -8.70
C GLU A 67 6.55 -13.00 -8.15
N CYS A 68 6.53 -13.31 -6.86
CA CYS A 68 5.36 -13.90 -6.22
C CYS A 68 4.18 -12.93 -6.19
N PHE A 69 4.39 -11.67 -5.79
CA PHE A 69 3.33 -10.67 -5.78
C PHE A 69 2.82 -10.34 -7.19
N GLU A 70 3.68 -10.28 -8.21
CA GLU A 70 3.28 -10.09 -9.61
C GLU A 70 2.39 -11.23 -10.10
N LYS A 71 2.70 -12.49 -9.78
CA LYS A 71 1.88 -13.65 -10.10
C LYS A 71 0.52 -13.60 -9.39
N SER A 72 0.53 -13.26 -8.10
CA SER A 72 -0.69 -13.07 -7.31
C SER A 72 -1.58 -11.97 -7.90
N LEU A 73 -1.01 -10.81 -8.20
CA LEU A 73 -1.72 -9.68 -8.78
C LEU A 73 -2.33 -10.02 -10.15
N LYS A 74 -1.58 -10.73 -10.99
CA LYS A 74 -2.08 -11.19 -12.30
C LYS A 74 -3.33 -12.07 -12.13
N LEU A 75 -3.30 -13.02 -11.20
CA LEU A 75 -4.44 -13.88 -10.92
C LEU A 75 -5.65 -13.10 -10.41
N TYR A 76 -5.45 -12.16 -9.48
CA TYR A 76 -6.56 -11.33 -9.01
C TYR A 76 -7.12 -10.41 -10.10
N ARG A 77 -6.30 -9.86 -10.98
CA ARG A 77 -6.78 -9.10 -12.15
C ARG A 77 -7.62 -9.97 -13.09
N GLU A 78 -7.22 -11.22 -13.35
CA GLU A 78 -7.98 -12.18 -14.15
C GLU A 78 -9.33 -12.55 -13.49
N ILE A 79 -9.35 -12.75 -12.18
CA ILE A 79 -10.56 -13.05 -11.41
C ILE A 79 -11.52 -11.84 -11.44
N ASN A 80 -10.99 -10.64 -11.24
CA ASN A 80 -11.79 -9.40 -11.17
C ASN A 80 -12.18 -8.83 -12.55
N ALA A 81 -11.69 -9.41 -13.65
CA ALA A 81 -12.15 -9.08 -15.00
C ALA A 81 -13.62 -9.45 -15.28
N CYS A 82 -14.27 -10.16 -14.35
CA CYS A 82 -15.69 -10.50 -14.41
C CYS A 82 -16.59 -9.29 -14.08
N PRO A 83 -17.86 -9.26 -14.55
CA PRO A 83 -18.78 -8.15 -14.30
C PRO A 83 -19.07 -7.84 -12.83
N VAL A 84 -18.84 -8.81 -11.95
CA VAL A 84 -18.96 -8.66 -10.48
C VAL A 84 -17.61 -9.03 -9.88
N PRO A 85 -16.76 -8.05 -9.59
CA PRO A 85 -15.47 -8.31 -8.98
C PRO A 85 -15.64 -8.77 -7.53
N LEU A 86 -14.98 -9.88 -7.17
CA LEU A 86 -15.19 -10.58 -5.89
C LEU A 86 -14.06 -10.39 -4.88
N HIS A 87 -12.85 -10.03 -5.33
CA HIS A 87 -11.64 -9.98 -4.51
C HIS A 87 -10.85 -8.68 -4.71
N ILE A 88 -11.57 -7.54 -4.76
CA ILE A 88 -10.94 -6.21 -4.96
C ILE A 88 -10.10 -5.84 -3.74
N ASP A 89 -10.59 -6.15 -2.54
CA ASP A 89 -9.90 -5.95 -1.27
C ASP A 89 -8.55 -6.69 -1.24
N LYS A 90 -8.55 -7.96 -1.58
CA LYS A 90 -7.33 -8.78 -1.66
C LYS A 90 -6.37 -8.27 -2.75
N MET A 91 -6.90 -7.85 -3.89
CA MET A 91 -6.08 -7.25 -4.95
C MET A 91 -5.39 -5.97 -4.48
N ALA A 92 -6.10 -5.11 -3.74
CA ALA A 92 -5.53 -3.88 -3.20
C ALA A 92 -4.40 -4.17 -2.17
N VAL A 93 -4.56 -5.21 -1.35
CA VAL A 93 -3.51 -5.66 -0.43
C VAL A 93 -2.26 -6.10 -1.20
N VAL A 94 -2.41 -6.89 -2.28
CA VAL A 94 -1.26 -7.34 -3.09
C VAL A 94 -0.59 -6.17 -3.79
N LEU A 95 -1.36 -5.20 -4.31
CA LEU A 95 -0.82 -3.97 -4.90
C LEU A 95 0.03 -3.19 -3.89
N LYS A 96 -0.45 -3.03 -2.65
CA LYS A 96 0.32 -2.38 -1.57
C LYS A 96 1.63 -3.13 -1.32
N LYS A 97 1.58 -4.46 -1.15
CA LYS A 97 2.76 -5.28 -0.86
C LYS A 97 3.79 -5.25 -1.98
N LEU A 98 3.37 -5.34 -3.23
CA LEU A 98 4.25 -5.19 -4.38
C LEU A 98 4.86 -3.78 -4.41
N GLY A 99 4.06 -2.76 -4.13
CA GLY A 99 4.53 -1.39 -4.02
C GLY A 99 5.61 -1.22 -2.95
N ILE A 100 5.49 -1.88 -1.77
CA ILE A 100 6.50 -1.85 -0.71
C ILE A 100 7.82 -2.47 -1.20
N VAL A 101 7.76 -3.61 -1.90
CA VAL A 101 8.97 -4.26 -2.45
C VAL A 101 9.66 -3.34 -3.46
N LEU A 102 8.91 -2.73 -4.38
CA LEU A 102 9.46 -1.80 -5.37
C LEU A 102 10.02 -0.52 -4.73
N TYR A 103 9.35 -0.02 -3.69
CA TYR A 103 9.82 1.13 -2.93
C TYR A 103 11.17 0.86 -2.25
N VAL A 104 11.35 -0.33 -1.65
CA VAL A 104 12.63 -0.78 -1.07
C VAL A 104 13.71 -0.93 -2.15
N CYS A 105 13.33 -1.31 -3.37
CA CYS A 105 14.22 -1.36 -4.53
C CYS A 105 14.48 0.01 -5.17
N GLU A 106 14.02 1.12 -4.57
CA GLU A 106 14.16 2.50 -5.07
C GLU A 106 13.40 2.77 -6.39
N GLU A 107 12.45 1.90 -6.76
CA GLU A 107 11.54 2.10 -7.90
C GLU A 107 10.32 2.95 -7.50
N TYR A 108 10.54 4.19 -7.03
CA TYR A 108 9.53 5.03 -6.37
C TYR A 108 8.33 5.38 -7.24
N ASP A 109 8.52 5.65 -8.53
CA ASP A 109 7.43 6.02 -9.44
C ASP A 109 6.48 4.84 -9.69
N THR A 110 7.04 3.64 -9.88
CA THR A 110 6.27 2.41 -10.05
C THR A 110 5.53 2.06 -8.75
N ALA A 111 6.21 2.15 -7.61
CA ALA A 111 5.61 1.94 -6.29
C ALA A 111 4.44 2.90 -6.04
N THR A 112 4.63 4.20 -6.32
CA THR A 112 3.59 5.23 -6.18
C THR A 112 2.37 4.91 -7.04
N THR A 113 2.56 4.44 -8.27
CA THR A 113 1.47 4.07 -9.17
C THR A 113 0.64 2.91 -8.60
N LEU A 114 1.30 1.88 -8.07
CA LEU A 114 0.61 0.74 -7.44
C LEU A 114 -0.12 1.15 -6.16
N TYR A 115 0.47 2.02 -5.35
CA TYR A 115 -0.20 2.54 -4.15
C TYR A 115 -1.43 3.38 -4.51
N LEU A 116 -1.38 4.19 -5.58
CA LEU A 116 -2.55 4.93 -6.05
C LEU A 116 -3.66 3.99 -6.52
N GLU A 117 -3.33 2.95 -7.30
CA GLU A 117 -4.31 1.92 -7.72
C GLU A 117 -4.95 1.26 -6.49
N ALA A 118 -4.15 0.85 -5.49
CA ALA A 118 -4.65 0.26 -4.25
C ALA A 118 -5.55 1.22 -3.47
N TYR A 119 -5.15 2.49 -3.37
CA TYR A 119 -5.90 3.52 -2.68
C TYR A 119 -7.27 3.75 -3.31
N GLU A 120 -7.35 3.86 -4.63
CA GLU A 120 -8.61 4.07 -5.36
C GLU A 120 -9.58 2.90 -5.18
N LEU A 121 -9.07 1.66 -5.22
CA LEU A 121 -9.86 0.46 -4.98
C LEU A 121 -10.44 0.44 -3.56
N LEU A 122 -9.60 0.66 -2.54
CA LEU A 122 -10.02 0.66 -1.14
C LEU A 122 -10.96 1.83 -0.83
N ASN A 123 -10.68 3.02 -1.35
CA ASN A 123 -11.55 4.18 -1.20
C ASN A 123 -12.95 3.94 -1.81
N THR A 124 -13.01 3.24 -2.95
CA THR A 124 -14.28 2.84 -3.57
C THR A 124 -15.06 1.86 -2.69
N ILE A 125 -14.38 0.90 -2.05
CA ILE A 125 -15.01 -0.03 -1.10
C ILE A 125 -15.49 0.75 0.12
N TYR A 126 -14.61 1.55 0.73
CA TYR A 126 -14.91 2.32 1.93
C TYR A 126 -16.12 3.25 1.74
N ARG A 127 -16.19 3.96 0.64
CA ARG A 127 -17.34 4.84 0.32
C ARG A 127 -18.67 4.08 0.22
N LYS A 128 -18.65 2.82 -0.21
CA LYS A 128 -19.85 1.99 -0.40
C LYS A 128 -20.27 1.24 0.86
N THR A 129 -19.32 0.75 1.63
CA THR A 129 -19.57 -0.20 2.73
C THR A 129 -19.16 0.34 4.09
N GLY A 130 -18.26 1.32 4.16
CA GLY A 130 -17.60 1.77 5.38
C GLY A 130 -16.50 0.81 5.87
N GLU A 131 -16.20 -0.24 5.09
CA GLU A 131 -15.17 -1.24 5.41
C GLU A 131 -13.80 -0.87 4.82
N CYS A 132 -12.74 -1.55 5.25
CA CYS A 132 -11.36 -1.34 4.77
C CYS A 132 -10.76 0.04 5.10
N GLY A 133 -11.20 0.71 6.16
CA GLY A 133 -10.66 2.00 6.57
C GLY A 133 -9.22 1.91 7.04
N GLU A 134 -8.86 0.87 7.78
CA GLU A 134 -7.50 0.62 8.28
C GLU A 134 -6.51 0.38 7.11
N GLU A 135 -6.89 -0.47 6.15
CA GLU A 135 -6.10 -0.72 4.95
C GLU A 135 -5.93 0.55 4.10
N LEU A 136 -7.00 1.36 3.99
CA LEU A 136 -6.97 2.63 3.28
C LEU A 136 -5.98 3.60 3.95
N GLY A 137 -6.00 3.71 5.28
CA GLY A 137 -5.04 4.49 6.05
C GLY A 137 -3.61 4.01 5.85
N SER A 138 -3.39 2.70 5.89
CA SER A 138 -2.08 2.09 5.67
C SER A 138 -1.52 2.37 4.27
N VAL A 139 -2.35 2.32 3.22
CA VAL A 139 -1.93 2.68 1.85
C VAL A 139 -1.66 4.18 1.73
N ALA A 140 -2.46 5.02 2.39
CA ALA A 140 -2.24 6.47 2.43
C ALA A 140 -0.89 6.81 3.08
N LEU A 141 -0.48 6.10 4.13
CA LEU A 141 0.84 6.26 4.72
C LEU A 141 1.96 5.93 3.72
N CYS A 142 1.87 4.80 3.02
CA CYS A 142 2.85 4.44 1.97
C CYS A 142 2.91 5.50 0.86
N LEU A 143 1.77 6.08 0.47
CA LEU A 143 1.72 7.17 -0.50
C LEU A 143 2.38 8.45 0.02
N SER A 144 2.15 8.79 1.29
CA SER A 144 2.80 9.95 1.93
C SER A 144 4.31 9.82 1.87
N GLU A 145 4.86 8.68 2.26
CA GLU A 145 6.30 8.40 2.22
C GLU A 145 6.85 8.47 0.79
N ALA A 146 6.21 7.80 -0.17
CA ALA A 146 6.64 7.79 -1.55
C ALA A 146 6.62 9.19 -2.19
N PHE A 147 5.60 10.01 -1.89
CA PHE A 147 5.56 11.40 -2.35
C PHE A 147 6.58 12.29 -1.65
N ALA A 148 6.90 12.04 -0.38
CA ALA A 148 7.94 12.76 0.33
C ALA A 148 9.32 12.51 -0.29
N ASP A 149 9.65 11.26 -0.58
CA ASP A 149 10.93 10.88 -1.18
C ASP A 149 11.07 11.36 -2.63
N THR A 150 9.95 11.55 -3.34
CA THR A 150 9.94 12.15 -4.69
C THR A 150 9.80 13.69 -4.68
N GLY A 151 9.87 14.35 -3.51
CA GLY A 151 9.83 15.81 -3.36
C GLY A 151 8.46 16.45 -3.55
N LYS A 152 7.38 15.66 -3.62
CA LYS A 152 6.01 16.15 -3.83
C LYS A 152 5.32 16.44 -2.49
N SER A 153 5.83 17.41 -1.72
CA SER A 153 5.46 17.69 -0.32
C SER A 153 3.95 17.91 -0.10
N ARG A 154 3.25 18.64 -0.99
CA ARG A 154 1.80 18.85 -0.87
C ARG A 154 1.00 17.55 -0.97
N LYS A 155 1.40 16.65 -1.87
CA LYS A 155 0.75 15.33 -1.98
C LYS A 155 1.09 14.45 -0.78
N ALA A 156 2.35 14.49 -0.32
CA ALA A 156 2.77 13.78 0.88
C ALA A 156 1.91 14.19 2.09
N ARG A 157 1.74 15.49 2.34
CA ARG A 157 0.90 16.00 3.43
C ARG A 157 -0.54 15.54 3.32
N LYS A 158 -1.16 15.66 2.13
CA LYS A 158 -2.54 15.21 1.91
C LYS A 158 -2.74 13.74 2.31
N TYR A 159 -1.84 12.86 1.92
CA TYR A 159 -1.97 11.43 2.23
C TYR A 159 -1.59 11.12 3.68
N TYR A 160 -0.71 11.90 4.30
CA TYR A 160 -0.42 11.85 5.72
C TYR A 160 -1.67 12.14 6.58
N ASP A 161 -2.39 13.22 6.26
CA ASP A 161 -3.62 13.59 6.97
C ASP A 161 -4.70 12.49 6.83
N ILE A 162 -4.76 11.82 5.68
CA ILE A 162 -5.64 10.66 5.47
C ILE A 162 -5.20 9.48 6.35
N ALA A 163 -3.90 9.21 6.45
CA ALA A 163 -3.36 8.14 7.28
C ALA A 163 -3.67 8.37 8.77
N LEU A 164 -3.53 9.60 9.25
CA LEU A 164 -3.94 10.01 10.60
C LEU A 164 -5.44 9.78 10.83
N LYS A 165 -6.28 10.25 9.92
CA LYS A 165 -7.74 10.10 10.01
C LYS A 165 -8.18 8.64 10.17
N PHE A 166 -7.47 7.71 9.56
CA PHE A 166 -7.77 6.28 9.61
C PHE A 166 -6.96 5.52 10.67
N GLY A 167 -6.20 6.22 11.54
CA GLY A 167 -5.47 5.61 12.65
C GLY A 167 -4.27 4.77 12.21
N ALA A 168 -3.75 4.96 10.99
CA ALA A 168 -2.54 4.30 10.54
C ALA A 168 -1.27 4.88 11.20
N ILE A 169 -1.40 6.04 11.83
CA ILE A 169 -0.37 6.74 12.61
C ILE A 169 -1.04 7.12 13.94
N GLU A 170 -0.36 6.89 15.05
CA GLU A 170 -0.77 7.44 16.34
C GLU A 170 -0.36 8.92 16.37
N GLU A 171 -1.28 9.81 16.76
CA GLU A 171 -0.91 11.16 17.13
C GLU A 171 -0.03 11.03 18.38
N ASP A 172 1.27 11.31 18.26
CA ASP A 172 2.10 11.49 19.45
C ASP A 172 1.48 12.66 20.23
N ASP A 173 1.15 12.46 21.51
CA ASP A 173 0.69 13.50 22.44
C ASP A 173 1.81 14.56 22.57
N GLU A 174 2.01 15.36 21.52
CA GLU A 174 2.89 16.52 21.61
C GLU A 174 2.15 17.66 22.29
N GLU A 175 2.69 17.99 23.46
CA GLU A 175 2.35 19.11 24.28
C GLU A 175 2.08 20.37 23.45
N ASP A 176 0.84 20.87 23.62
CA ASP A 176 0.37 22.24 23.60
C ASP A 176 1.30 23.28 22.91
N TYR A 177 1.30 23.31 21.57
CA TYR A 177 1.70 24.50 20.84
C TYR A 177 0.45 25.28 20.45
N ASN A 178 0.27 26.43 21.13
CA ASN A 178 -0.74 27.42 20.86
C ASN A 178 -0.91 27.63 19.35
N ASP A 179 -2.03 27.17 18.84
CA ASP A 179 -2.51 27.46 17.51
C ASP A 179 -3.26 28.78 17.58
N ASP A 180 -2.58 29.87 17.22
CA ASP A 180 -3.25 31.09 16.87
C ASP A 180 -3.92 30.89 15.51
N GLU A 181 -5.24 30.79 15.57
CA GLU A 181 -6.25 31.07 14.56
C GLU A 181 -5.76 31.16 13.10
N ASP A 182 -6.04 30.13 12.27
CA ASP A 182 -6.43 30.40 10.89
C ASP A 182 -7.28 29.26 10.28
N GLU A 183 -8.55 29.66 10.11
CA GLU A 183 -9.54 29.20 9.10
C GLU A 183 -9.84 27.71 8.93
N GLU A 184 -11.05 27.37 9.43
CA GLU A 184 -11.87 26.24 9.07
C GLU A 184 -11.80 25.93 7.55
N ASN A 185 -10.94 25.02 7.13
CA ASN A 185 -11.10 24.32 5.89
C ASN A 185 -11.81 23.00 6.15
N GLU A 186 -13.13 23.10 6.28
CA GLU A 186 -14.04 21.98 6.16
C GLU A 186 -13.70 21.19 4.89
N ILE A 187 -13.12 19.99 5.04
CA ILE A 187 -12.88 19.10 3.92
C ILE A 187 -14.24 18.60 3.45
N VAL A 188 -14.90 19.42 2.64
CA VAL A 188 -16.07 19.01 1.87
C VAL A 188 -15.57 17.99 0.85
N PHE A 189 -15.99 16.75 1.00
CA PHE A 189 -15.91 15.75 -0.06
C PHE A 189 -16.87 16.19 -1.16
N GLU A 190 -16.46 17.13 -1.98
CA GLU A 190 -17.19 17.46 -3.22
C GLU A 190 -17.14 16.26 -4.15
N GLU A 191 -18.32 15.80 -4.54
CA GLU A 191 -18.54 14.93 -5.68
C GLU A 191 -18.15 15.72 -6.93
N SER A 192 -16.87 15.68 -7.29
CA SER A 192 -16.45 16.15 -8.60
C SER A 192 -16.27 14.94 -9.52
N ASN A 193 -17.23 14.77 -10.42
CA ASN A 193 -17.00 14.22 -11.73
C ASN A 193 -16.03 15.16 -12.43
N GLU A 194 -14.77 14.91 -12.38
CA GLU A 194 -13.80 15.58 -13.25
C GLU A 194 -13.34 14.61 -14.32
N GLU A 195 -13.85 14.89 -15.50
CA GLU A 195 -13.31 14.43 -16.77
C GLU A 195 -11.81 14.80 -16.81
N GLU A 196 -10.97 13.83 -17.16
CA GLU A 196 -9.55 14.04 -17.39
C GLU A 196 -9.40 14.99 -18.60
N GLU A 197 -9.16 16.26 -18.34
CA GLU A 197 -8.59 17.16 -19.33
C GLU A 197 -7.07 17.17 -19.16
N ASP A 198 -6.41 16.64 -20.19
CA ASP A 198 -4.98 16.80 -20.43
C ASP A 198 -4.62 18.29 -20.40
N MET A 199 -3.93 18.75 -19.36
CA MET A 199 -3.28 20.05 -19.36
C MET A 199 -1.80 19.89 -19.62
N GLU A 200 -1.43 20.32 -20.81
CA GLU A 200 -0.06 20.59 -21.24
C GLU A 200 0.63 21.53 -20.25
N GLU A 201 1.85 21.17 -19.87
CA GLU A 201 2.73 21.99 -19.03
C GLU A 201 3.22 23.19 -19.86
N ASP A 202 2.68 24.37 -19.56
CA ASP A 202 3.31 25.61 -19.97
C ASP A 202 4.18 26.14 -18.80
N ASP A 203 5.49 26.10 -19.02
CA ASP A 203 6.50 26.76 -18.19
C ASP A 203 6.34 28.29 -18.29
N GLU A 204 5.81 28.94 -17.26
CA GLU A 204 5.99 30.37 -17.06
C GLU A 204 6.63 30.65 -15.70
N ASP A 205 7.87 31.11 -15.79
CA ASP A 205 8.65 31.72 -14.71
C ASP A 205 7.89 32.88 -14.08
N GLY A 206 7.48 32.72 -12.82
CA GLY A 206 6.85 33.75 -12.01
C GLY A 206 7.45 33.77 -10.61
N GLU A 207 8.42 34.67 -10.41
CA GLU A 207 8.96 35.03 -9.10
C GLU A 207 7.81 35.49 -8.19
N CYS A 208 7.61 34.82 -7.04
CA CYS A 208 6.87 35.35 -5.90
C CYS A 208 7.51 34.94 -4.59
N GLU A 209 7.84 35.97 -3.85
CA GLU A 209 8.64 36.11 -2.66
C GLU A 209 8.07 35.41 -1.40
N GLU A 210 9.01 34.91 -0.57
CA GLU A 210 9.06 34.93 0.89
C GLU A 210 7.76 34.82 1.70
N SER A 211 7.24 33.56 1.85
CA SER A 211 6.50 33.16 3.05
C SER A 211 6.49 31.64 3.30
N ASN A 212 7.24 30.85 2.53
CA ASN A 212 7.17 29.37 2.50
C ASN A 212 8.18 28.64 3.41
N GLU A 213 9.12 29.33 4.07
CA GLU A 213 10.17 28.63 4.84
C GLU A 213 9.66 27.94 6.11
N THR A 214 8.58 28.43 6.72
CA THR A 214 8.03 27.84 7.96
C THR A 214 7.18 26.61 7.69
N ASP A 215 6.40 26.62 6.61
CA ASP A 215 5.54 25.48 6.24
C ASP A 215 6.34 24.32 5.65
N GLU A 216 7.39 24.60 4.86
CA GLU A 216 8.29 23.55 4.36
C GLU A 216 9.10 22.90 5.50
N ALA A 217 9.54 23.69 6.49
CA ALA A 217 10.25 23.18 7.65
C ALA A 217 9.35 22.28 8.51
N ARG A 218 8.09 22.66 8.71
CA ARG A 218 7.08 21.87 9.43
C ARG A 218 6.76 20.58 8.69
N THR A 219 6.54 20.65 7.38
CA THR A 219 6.27 19.47 6.54
C THR A 219 7.45 18.49 6.53
N ILE A 220 8.69 18.98 6.51
CA ILE A 220 9.91 18.17 6.57
C ILE A 220 10.05 17.47 7.93
N GLU A 221 9.70 18.16 9.04
CA GLU A 221 9.77 17.59 10.38
C GLU A 221 8.66 16.53 10.59
N ASP A 222 7.43 16.77 10.14
CA ASP A 222 6.33 15.81 10.16
C ASP A 222 6.66 14.54 9.34
N ILE A 223 7.30 14.72 8.18
CA ILE A 223 7.81 13.61 7.36
C ILE A 223 8.97 12.88 8.05
N ARG A 224 9.80 13.60 8.81
CA ARG A 224 10.87 13.00 9.61
C ARG A 224 10.32 12.18 10.78
N ILE A 225 9.23 12.63 11.40
CA ILE A 225 8.52 11.92 12.46
C ILE A 225 7.85 10.67 11.88
N ALA A 226 7.19 10.79 10.71
CA ALA A 226 6.65 9.64 9.98
C ALA A 226 7.75 8.62 9.62
N LYS A 227 8.90 9.08 9.11
CA LYS A 227 10.07 8.23 8.86
C LYS A 227 10.65 7.59 10.13
N LYS A 228 10.63 8.29 11.27
CA LYS A 228 11.08 7.78 12.56
C LYS A 228 10.11 6.74 13.12
N ASN A 229 8.82 6.92 12.92
CA ASN A 229 7.79 5.95 13.27
C ASN A 229 7.79 4.76 12.29
N ALA A 230 7.95 5.00 10.99
CA ALA A 230 8.19 3.97 9.99
C ALA A 230 9.49 3.17 10.26
N HIS A 231 10.50 3.80 10.82
CA HIS A 231 11.75 3.14 11.24
C HIS A 231 11.59 2.21 12.47
N ARG A 232 10.54 2.39 13.29
CA ARG A 232 10.14 1.43 14.33
C ARG A 232 9.55 0.15 13.75
N PHE A 233 9.00 0.22 12.54
CA PHE A 233 8.42 -0.90 11.78
C PHE A 233 9.37 -1.42 10.69
N LYS A 234 10.70 -1.27 10.89
CA LYS A 234 11.75 -1.49 9.88
C LYS A 234 12.15 -2.94 9.66
N THR A 235 11.29 -3.86 9.97
CA THR A 235 11.33 -5.17 9.33
C THR A 235 10.24 -5.17 8.25
N ALA A 236 10.54 -5.65 7.06
CA ALA A 236 9.54 -5.82 5.99
C ALA A 236 8.28 -6.57 6.49
N SER A 237 8.42 -7.32 7.60
CA SER A 237 7.39 -8.00 8.35
C SER A 237 6.31 -7.09 8.94
N ASP A 238 6.64 -5.86 9.34
CA ASP A 238 5.69 -4.97 10.01
C ASP A 238 4.77 -4.25 9.02
N TYR A 239 5.16 -4.22 7.73
CA TYR A 239 4.34 -3.69 6.61
C TYR A 239 3.54 -4.77 5.87
N LEU A 240 3.84 -6.04 6.09
CA LEU A 240 3.24 -7.20 5.44
C LEU A 240 2.26 -7.92 6.35
#